data_9ec8170c4fe4a534a324ec5587bcffde
#
_entry.id   9ec8170c4fe4a534a324ec5587bcffde
#
_cell.length_a   1.000
_cell.length_b   1.000
_cell.length_c   1.000
_cell.angle_alpha   90.00
_cell.angle_beta   90.00
_cell.angle_gamma   90.00
#
_symmetry.space_group_name_H-M   'P 1'
#
loop_
_entity.id
_entity.type
_entity.pdbx_description
1 polymer ?
#
loop_
_entity_poly.entity_id
_entity_poly.type
_entity_poly.pdbx_seq_one_letter_code
_entity_poly.pdbx_strand_id
1 'polypeptide(L)'
;MESTDQSGRGILAAAGVLFPDRDGRLMVVRLPYDRTHPVAIPGGGWEPTDRSLRETALREIAEELGFTPRLGPLACVDWALYPDRPPIVAFLYWAEPLTERQAAAIRPDTAEVGGWTWLTTEQAGRALPPLLSRRVTACLRVPRTAGPLELEDSRPVGHTLRELPADAPVPEYLGLAAAPGLNPEVQERSEPPLDRDTYYARLPRIRAKARALFTDADGRVLLVRLRPWDGPRGQEPYWTLPGGGVEADRETPRAAARREAREELGWEVEPGPLLVLDWQPGAAADPGADPATGRDTAVLVYVYDGGTVTDGLLGSIVLQEEELVEWRLCEPAEARALLTGPSWDRTAAALAARERAGGPVELVRGRAVG
;
A
#
# COMPACT_ATOMS: atom_id res chain seq x y z
N MET A 1 17.81 27.96 -13.64
CA MET A 1 16.91 27.45 -12.60
C MET A 1 16.81 25.94 -12.89
N GLU A 2 17.49 25.18 -12.05
CA GLU A 2 17.80 23.76 -12.29
C GLU A 2 16.52 22.94 -12.29
N SER A 3 16.38 22.14 -13.36
CA SER A 3 15.44 21.03 -13.42
C SER A 3 15.74 20.14 -12.21
N THR A 4 14.94 20.24 -11.16
CA THR A 4 15.00 19.31 -10.04
C THR A 4 14.69 17.93 -10.57
N ASP A 5 15.73 17.13 -10.66
CA ASP A 5 15.67 15.70 -10.94
C ASP A 5 14.64 15.04 -10.00
N GLN A 6 13.47 14.67 -10.56
CA GLN A 6 12.39 14.00 -9.82
C GLN A 6 12.66 12.50 -9.62
N SER A 7 13.84 12.00 -10.04
CA SER A 7 14.20 10.58 -9.96
C SER A 7 14.47 10.08 -8.54
N GLY A 8 14.64 10.99 -7.56
CA GLY A 8 14.88 10.63 -6.15
C GLY A 8 13.66 10.47 -5.25
N ARG A 9 12.45 10.81 -5.71
CA ARG A 9 11.23 10.90 -4.87
C ARG A 9 10.28 9.71 -4.95
N GLY A 10 10.70 8.57 -5.49
CA GLY A 10 9.85 7.40 -5.61
C GLY A 10 9.97 6.47 -4.40
N ILE A 11 8.86 5.74 -4.12
CA ILE A 11 8.77 4.72 -3.09
C ILE A 11 8.80 3.33 -3.71
N LEU A 12 9.39 2.36 -3.02
CA LEU A 12 9.26 0.96 -3.37
C LEU A 12 7.85 0.45 -3.06
N ALA A 13 7.38 -0.51 -3.83
CA ALA A 13 6.10 -1.17 -3.57
C ALA A 13 6.30 -2.69 -3.51
N ALA A 14 5.60 -3.35 -2.59
CA ALA A 14 5.64 -4.79 -2.44
C ALA A 14 4.29 -5.35 -2.00
N ALA A 15 4.05 -6.61 -2.31
CA ALA A 15 2.87 -7.32 -1.89
C ALA A 15 3.23 -8.67 -1.27
N GLY A 16 2.55 -9.03 -0.17
CA GLY A 16 2.71 -10.32 0.49
C GLY A 16 1.36 -10.98 0.75
N VAL A 17 1.37 -12.28 0.99
CA VAL A 17 0.17 -13.08 1.19
C VAL A 17 0.20 -13.77 2.55
N LEU A 18 -0.85 -13.57 3.31
CA LEU A 18 -1.10 -14.22 4.58
C LEU A 18 -1.95 -15.48 4.33
N PHE A 19 -1.30 -16.64 4.39
CA PHE A 19 -1.98 -17.94 4.30
C PHE A 19 -2.24 -18.46 5.71
N PRO A 20 -3.47 -18.38 6.23
CA PRO A 20 -3.83 -19.06 7.47
C PRO A 20 -4.15 -20.53 7.20
N ASP A 21 -3.83 -21.40 8.13
CA ASP A 21 -4.41 -22.74 8.16
C ASP A 21 -5.73 -22.75 8.95
N ARG A 22 -6.30 -23.94 9.13
CA ARG A 22 -7.55 -24.14 9.89
C ARG A 22 -7.41 -23.86 11.38
N ASP A 23 -6.18 -23.98 11.90
CA ASP A 23 -5.86 -23.76 13.30
C ASP A 23 -5.42 -22.32 13.58
N GLY A 24 -5.45 -21.44 12.57
CA GLY A 24 -5.06 -20.03 12.64
C GLY A 24 -3.55 -19.80 12.62
N ARG A 25 -2.76 -20.85 12.27
CA ARG A 25 -1.32 -20.68 12.05
C ARG A 25 -1.06 -20.04 10.70
N LEU A 26 0.05 -19.32 10.58
CA LEU A 26 0.46 -18.62 9.38
C LEU A 26 1.53 -19.43 8.63
N MET A 27 1.40 -19.55 7.30
CA MET A 27 2.49 -20.02 6.47
C MET A 27 3.61 -18.99 6.41
N VAL A 28 4.83 -19.46 6.62
CA VAL A 28 6.05 -18.70 6.37
C VAL A 28 6.97 -19.47 5.44
N VAL A 29 7.83 -18.74 4.73
CA VAL A 29 8.83 -19.30 3.82
C VAL A 29 10.23 -19.05 4.36
N ARG A 30 11.17 -19.87 3.94
CA ARG A 30 12.59 -19.69 4.19
C ARG A 30 13.27 -19.13 2.96
N LEU A 31 13.99 -18.01 3.15
CA LEU A 31 14.81 -17.39 2.14
C LEU A 31 16.25 -17.96 2.22
N PRO A 32 16.72 -18.74 1.23
CA PRO A 32 18.03 -19.39 1.30
C PRO A 32 19.19 -18.39 1.17
N TYR A 33 18.93 -17.22 0.59
CA TYR A 33 19.92 -16.17 0.35
C TYR A 33 20.02 -15.15 1.50
N ASP A 34 19.05 -15.04 2.40
CA ASP A 34 19.09 -14.12 3.54
C ASP A 34 19.49 -14.86 4.81
N ARG A 35 20.78 -14.76 5.16
CA ARG A 35 21.32 -15.41 6.39
C ARG A 35 20.94 -14.69 7.67
N THR A 36 20.62 -13.41 7.59
CA THR A 36 20.29 -12.58 8.76
C THR A 36 18.81 -12.72 9.12
N HIS A 37 17.95 -12.75 8.12
CA HIS A 37 16.50 -12.85 8.28
C HIS A 37 15.93 -13.93 7.35
N PRO A 38 16.20 -15.19 7.65
CA PRO A 38 15.90 -16.29 6.73
C PRO A 38 14.41 -16.64 6.65
N VAL A 39 13.55 -15.97 7.41
CA VAL A 39 12.11 -16.25 7.47
C VAL A 39 11.32 -15.04 6.97
N ALA A 40 10.40 -15.29 6.05
CA ALA A 40 9.49 -14.29 5.49
C ALA A 40 8.08 -14.85 5.32
N ILE A 41 7.12 -14.01 4.92
CA ILE A 41 5.88 -14.43 4.32
C ILE A 41 6.06 -14.51 2.80
N PRO A 42 5.31 -15.35 2.08
CA PRO A 42 5.36 -15.38 0.62
C PRO A 42 4.98 -14.03 0.01
N GLY A 43 5.71 -13.60 -1.03
CA GLY A 43 5.50 -12.35 -1.75
C GLY A 43 6.78 -11.60 -2.03
N GLY A 44 6.67 -10.52 -2.83
CA GLY A 44 7.86 -9.77 -3.26
C GLY A 44 7.54 -8.39 -3.82
N GLY A 45 8.43 -7.91 -4.66
CA GLY A 45 8.42 -6.56 -5.20
C GLY A 45 7.45 -6.38 -6.36
N TRP A 46 6.84 -5.20 -6.45
CA TRP A 46 6.07 -4.81 -7.61
C TRP A 46 6.96 -4.66 -8.85
N GLU A 47 6.45 -5.12 -9.98
CA GLU A 47 7.04 -4.91 -11.29
C GLU A 47 6.19 -3.96 -12.14
N PRO A 48 6.81 -3.19 -13.07
CA PRO A 48 6.09 -2.24 -13.92
C PRO A 48 4.98 -2.86 -14.78
N THR A 49 5.03 -4.15 -15.03
CA THR A 49 4.03 -4.93 -15.78
C THR A 49 2.82 -5.33 -14.95
N ASP A 50 2.93 -5.29 -13.61
CA ASP A 50 1.82 -5.63 -12.71
C ASP A 50 0.79 -4.48 -12.70
N ARG A 51 -0.47 -4.78 -13.01
CA ARG A 51 -1.55 -3.79 -13.04
C ARG A 51 -2.04 -3.38 -11.66
N SER A 52 -1.66 -4.13 -10.61
CA SER A 52 -1.99 -3.84 -9.21
C SER A 52 -1.09 -4.62 -8.28
N LEU A 53 -1.04 -4.22 -7.00
CA LEU A 53 -0.32 -4.99 -5.97
C LEU A 53 -0.98 -6.36 -5.69
N ARG A 54 -2.25 -6.53 -6.04
CA ARG A 54 -2.92 -7.82 -6.02
C ARG A 54 -2.36 -8.76 -7.11
N GLU A 55 -2.09 -8.25 -8.31
CA GLU A 55 -1.39 -9.02 -9.36
C GLU A 55 0.05 -9.33 -8.96
N THR A 56 0.77 -8.39 -8.36
CA THR A 56 2.10 -8.65 -7.76
C THR A 56 2.02 -9.85 -6.81
N ALA A 57 1.09 -9.83 -5.85
CA ALA A 57 0.93 -10.94 -4.91
C ALA A 57 0.67 -12.28 -5.60
N LEU A 58 -0.17 -12.31 -6.63
CA LEU A 58 -0.47 -13.53 -7.38
C LEU A 58 0.73 -14.03 -8.18
N ARG A 59 1.48 -13.14 -8.82
CA ARG A 59 2.69 -13.47 -9.59
C ARG A 59 3.74 -14.09 -8.66
N GLU A 60 4.05 -13.40 -7.55
CA GLU A 60 5.06 -13.86 -6.58
C GLU A 60 4.72 -15.25 -6.01
N ILE A 61 3.45 -15.50 -5.66
CA ILE A 61 3.07 -16.84 -5.17
C ILE A 61 3.20 -17.90 -6.25
N ALA A 62 2.89 -17.57 -7.49
CA ALA A 62 3.06 -18.51 -8.61
C ALA A 62 4.55 -18.83 -8.86
N GLU A 63 5.43 -17.84 -8.73
CA GLU A 63 6.89 -17.98 -8.89
C GLU A 63 7.50 -18.71 -7.69
N GLU A 64 7.24 -18.26 -6.47
CA GLU A 64 7.83 -18.82 -5.26
C GLU A 64 7.31 -20.21 -4.89
N LEU A 65 6.00 -20.47 -5.05
CA LEU A 65 5.34 -21.68 -4.52
C LEU A 65 4.72 -22.57 -5.59
N GLY A 66 4.72 -22.16 -6.86
CA GLY A 66 4.26 -22.93 -7.99
C GLY A 66 2.74 -23.09 -8.11
N PHE A 67 1.94 -22.21 -7.49
CA PHE A 67 0.49 -22.21 -7.62
C PHE A 67 -0.13 -20.82 -7.54
N THR A 68 -1.36 -20.67 -8.01
CA THR A 68 -2.11 -19.42 -7.91
C THR A 68 -3.16 -19.53 -6.82
N PRO A 69 -3.07 -18.73 -5.72
CA PRO A 69 -4.05 -18.75 -4.64
C PRO A 69 -5.32 -18.00 -5.00
N ARG A 70 -6.37 -18.23 -4.24
CA ARG A 70 -7.48 -17.30 -4.14
C ARG A 70 -7.17 -16.26 -3.09
N LEU A 71 -6.99 -15.01 -3.52
CA LEU A 71 -6.80 -13.89 -2.61
C LEU A 71 -8.15 -13.40 -2.09
N GLY A 72 -8.24 -13.28 -0.80
CA GLY A 72 -9.31 -12.61 -0.08
C GLY A 72 -9.10 -11.08 -0.04
N PRO A 73 -9.63 -10.40 0.99
CA PRO A 73 -9.49 -8.96 1.13
C PRO A 73 -8.05 -8.54 1.44
N LEU A 74 -7.75 -7.26 1.22
CA LEU A 74 -6.57 -6.61 1.75
C LEU A 74 -6.56 -6.74 3.28
N ALA A 75 -5.43 -7.12 3.87
CA ALA A 75 -5.25 -7.20 5.32
C ALA A 75 -4.71 -5.89 5.89
N CYS A 76 -3.72 -5.31 5.22
CA CYS A 76 -3.18 -4.00 5.58
C CYS A 76 -2.48 -3.33 4.41
N VAL A 77 -2.35 -2.01 4.52
CA VAL A 77 -1.37 -1.19 3.80
C VAL A 77 -0.41 -0.62 4.84
N ASP A 78 0.88 -0.73 4.60
CA ASP A 78 1.91 -0.22 5.50
C ASP A 78 2.85 0.73 4.75
N TRP A 79 2.94 1.97 5.20
CA TRP A 79 3.95 2.92 4.76
C TRP A 79 5.11 2.88 5.73
N ALA A 80 6.26 2.39 5.28
CA ALA A 80 7.42 2.23 6.14
C ALA A 80 8.60 3.09 5.66
N LEU A 81 9.08 3.92 6.55
CA LEU A 81 10.29 4.73 6.39
C LEU A 81 11.46 3.98 7.05
N TYR A 82 12.52 3.78 6.29
CA TYR A 82 13.71 3.11 6.77
C TYR A 82 14.89 4.08 6.77
N PRO A 83 15.73 4.09 7.81
CA PRO A 83 16.88 4.97 7.86
C PRO A 83 17.98 4.58 6.86
N ASP A 84 17.99 3.32 6.40
CA ASP A 84 19.09 2.70 5.67
C ASP A 84 18.68 2.12 4.30
N ARG A 85 17.46 2.38 3.85
CA ARG A 85 16.94 1.96 2.54
C ARG A 85 15.80 2.87 2.10
N PRO A 86 15.42 2.85 0.80
CA PRO A 86 14.28 3.61 0.33
C PRO A 86 13.00 3.26 1.08
N PRO A 87 12.08 4.23 1.25
CA PRO A 87 10.76 3.97 1.81
C PRO A 87 10.00 2.95 0.96
N ILE A 88 9.11 2.19 1.61
CA ILE A 88 8.32 1.15 0.96
C ILE A 88 6.86 1.24 1.37
N VAL A 89 5.96 1.07 0.40
CA VAL A 89 4.58 0.71 0.69
C VAL A 89 4.39 -0.80 0.51
N ALA A 90 3.87 -1.45 1.54
CA ALA A 90 3.62 -2.90 1.51
C ALA A 90 2.13 -3.19 1.68
N PHE A 91 1.60 -4.03 0.81
CA PHE A 91 0.23 -4.55 0.85
C PHE A 91 0.27 -6.00 1.31
N LEU A 92 -0.50 -6.36 2.31
CA LEU A 92 -0.71 -7.75 2.68
C LEU A 92 -2.14 -8.15 2.35
N TYR A 93 -2.28 -9.29 1.70
CA TYR A 93 -3.57 -9.87 1.35
C TYR A 93 -3.83 -11.13 2.16
N TRP A 94 -5.06 -11.32 2.60
CA TRP A 94 -5.49 -12.62 3.09
C TRP A 94 -5.63 -13.59 1.91
N ALA A 95 -5.17 -14.82 2.08
CA ALA A 95 -5.55 -15.92 1.22
C ALA A 95 -6.69 -16.72 1.86
N GLU A 96 -7.46 -17.44 1.03
CA GLU A 96 -8.31 -18.50 1.52
C GLU A 96 -7.43 -19.62 2.11
N PRO A 97 -7.87 -20.31 3.19
CA PRO A 97 -7.13 -21.42 3.74
C PRO A 97 -6.86 -22.49 2.69
N LEU A 98 -5.60 -22.94 2.61
CA LEU A 98 -5.24 -23.98 1.66
C LEU A 98 -5.92 -25.31 2.01
N THR A 99 -6.42 -25.96 1.00
CA THR A 99 -6.83 -27.37 1.11
C THR A 99 -5.60 -28.25 1.22
N GLU A 100 -5.74 -29.46 1.79
CA GLU A 100 -4.65 -30.45 1.85
C GLU A 100 -4.04 -30.75 0.48
N ARG A 101 -4.89 -30.82 -0.56
CA ARG A 101 -4.47 -31.00 -1.95
C ARG A 101 -3.61 -29.84 -2.45
N GLN A 102 -3.96 -28.59 -2.14
CA GLN A 102 -3.18 -27.42 -2.53
C GLN A 102 -1.87 -27.38 -1.77
N ALA A 103 -1.87 -27.62 -0.45
CA ALA A 103 -0.66 -27.69 0.36
C ALA A 103 0.31 -28.79 -0.15
N ALA A 104 -0.21 -29.97 -0.52
CA ALA A 104 0.57 -31.05 -1.11
C ALA A 104 1.10 -30.75 -2.53
N ALA A 105 0.48 -29.80 -3.22
CA ALA A 105 0.85 -29.37 -4.58
C ALA A 105 1.90 -28.24 -4.60
N ILE A 106 2.24 -27.66 -3.46
CA ILE A 106 3.28 -26.62 -3.36
C ILE A 106 4.60 -27.18 -3.92
N ARG A 107 5.19 -26.43 -4.84
CA ARG A 107 6.50 -26.74 -5.45
C ARG A 107 7.35 -25.48 -5.39
N PRO A 108 8.06 -25.27 -4.29
CA PRO A 108 8.88 -24.09 -4.14
C PRO A 108 9.93 -23.96 -5.25
N ASP A 109 10.14 -22.76 -5.77
CA ASP A 109 11.37 -22.45 -6.48
C ASP A 109 12.50 -22.43 -5.47
N THR A 110 13.34 -23.49 -5.48
CA THR A 110 14.41 -23.68 -4.50
C THR A 110 15.52 -22.62 -4.57
N ALA A 111 15.56 -21.81 -5.64
CA ALA A 111 16.47 -20.67 -5.73
C ALA A 111 16.01 -19.49 -4.86
N GLU A 112 14.69 -19.34 -4.66
CA GLU A 112 14.09 -18.24 -3.92
C GLU A 112 13.53 -18.67 -2.58
N VAL A 113 12.91 -19.85 -2.52
CA VAL A 113 12.27 -20.40 -1.32
C VAL A 113 12.84 -21.77 -0.97
N GLY A 114 13.67 -21.83 0.06
CA GLY A 114 14.28 -23.07 0.54
C GLY A 114 13.33 -23.99 1.29
N GLY A 115 12.05 -23.60 1.47
CA GLY A 115 11.02 -24.37 2.14
C GLY A 115 9.99 -23.50 2.84
N TRP A 116 8.96 -24.13 3.41
CA TRP A 116 7.88 -23.43 4.12
C TRP A 116 7.42 -24.21 5.35
N THR A 117 6.76 -23.53 6.30
CA THR A 117 6.16 -24.14 7.49
C THR A 117 5.01 -23.30 8.04
N TRP A 118 4.29 -23.86 9.01
CA TRP A 118 3.21 -23.19 9.71
C TRP A 118 3.67 -22.72 11.09
N LEU A 119 3.44 -21.45 11.42
CA LEU A 119 3.78 -20.85 12.71
C LEU A 119 2.53 -20.28 13.39
N THR A 120 2.45 -20.40 14.72
CA THR A 120 1.47 -19.65 15.50
C THR A 120 1.75 -18.14 15.42
N THR A 121 0.81 -17.30 15.84
CA THR A 121 1.02 -15.85 15.88
C THR A 121 2.26 -15.47 16.70
N GLU A 122 2.45 -16.11 17.85
CA GLU A 122 3.60 -15.88 18.75
C GLU A 122 4.92 -16.33 18.09
N GLN A 123 4.92 -17.49 17.45
CA GLN A 123 6.07 -17.99 16.72
C GLN A 123 6.44 -17.09 15.54
N ALA A 124 5.45 -16.68 14.74
CA ALA A 124 5.64 -15.75 13.64
C ALA A 124 6.18 -14.40 14.12
N GLY A 125 5.64 -13.90 15.23
CA GLY A 125 6.11 -12.67 15.87
C GLY A 125 7.57 -12.65 16.26
N ARG A 126 8.19 -13.81 16.43
CA ARG A 126 9.60 -13.95 16.81
C ARG A 126 10.51 -14.36 15.67
N ALA A 127 9.95 -15.12 14.72
CA ALA A 127 10.71 -15.64 13.59
C ALA A 127 10.93 -14.61 12.50
N LEU A 128 9.92 -13.76 12.28
CA LEU A 128 9.94 -12.75 11.23
C LEU A 128 10.84 -11.55 11.61
N PRO A 129 11.46 -10.88 10.62
CA PRO A 129 12.20 -9.64 10.85
C PRO A 129 11.32 -8.60 11.59
N PRO A 130 11.89 -7.73 12.44
CA PRO A 130 11.10 -6.91 13.37
C PRO A 130 9.95 -6.11 12.77
N LEU A 131 10.15 -5.47 11.60
CA LEU A 131 9.08 -4.72 10.93
C LEU A 131 8.01 -5.64 10.33
N LEU A 132 8.44 -6.69 9.64
CA LEU A 132 7.50 -7.68 9.09
C LEU A 132 6.73 -8.40 10.18
N SER A 133 7.39 -8.74 11.29
CA SER A 133 6.78 -9.31 12.49
C SER A 133 5.65 -8.41 13.02
N ARG A 134 5.91 -7.12 13.22
CA ARG A 134 4.88 -6.18 13.68
C ARG A 134 3.70 -6.07 12.70
N ARG A 135 3.98 -5.93 11.41
CA ARG A 135 2.98 -5.86 10.34
C ARG A 135 2.07 -7.09 10.33
N VAL A 136 2.67 -8.26 10.31
CA VAL A 136 1.94 -9.54 10.28
C VAL A 136 1.15 -9.77 11.55
N THR A 137 1.74 -9.56 12.72
CA THR A 137 1.04 -9.73 14.01
C THR A 137 -0.07 -8.71 14.20
N ALA A 138 0.04 -7.50 13.66
CA ALA A 138 -1.06 -6.55 13.63
C ALA A 138 -2.26 -7.14 12.87
N CYS A 139 -2.04 -7.67 11.66
CA CYS A 139 -3.09 -8.29 10.87
C CYS A 139 -3.71 -9.53 11.55
N LEU A 140 -2.91 -10.37 12.21
CA LEU A 140 -3.39 -11.58 12.89
C LEU A 140 -4.21 -11.29 14.16
N ARG A 141 -4.06 -10.12 14.78
CA ARG A 141 -4.72 -9.74 16.04
C ARG A 141 -5.99 -8.95 15.87
N VAL A 142 -6.19 -8.37 14.72
CA VAL A 142 -7.41 -7.61 14.41
C VAL A 142 -8.38 -8.53 13.66
N PRO A 143 -9.68 -8.55 14.05
CA PRO A 143 -10.67 -9.31 13.31
C PRO A 143 -10.69 -8.89 11.83
N ARG A 144 -10.73 -9.85 10.92
CA ARG A 144 -10.79 -9.59 9.47
C ARG A 144 -12.00 -8.76 9.06
N THR A 145 -13.05 -8.78 9.87
CA THR A 145 -14.27 -7.97 9.69
C THR A 145 -14.08 -6.49 9.96
N ALA A 146 -12.96 -6.10 10.60
CA ALA A 146 -12.63 -4.69 10.82
C ALA A 146 -12.15 -3.96 9.54
N GLY A 147 -11.98 -4.72 8.45
CA GLY A 147 -11.42 -4.21 7.21
C GLY A 147 -9.89 -4.12 7.22
N PRO A 148 -9.30 -3.60 6.13
CA PRO A 148 -7.86 -3.43 6.03
C PRO A 148 -7.31 -2.43 7.06
N LEU A 149 -6.15 -2.75 7.64
CA LEU A 149 -5.45 -1.85 8.54
C LEU A 149 -4.60 -0.83 7.76
N GLU A 150 -4.62 0.41 8.20
CA GLU A 150 -3.59 1.38 7.87
C GLU A 150 -2.45 1.26 8.88
N LEU A 151 -1.22 1.07 8.40
CA LEU A 151 -0.03 1.00 9.22
C LEU A 151 0.97 2.08 8.81
N GLU A 152 1.70 2.62 9.78
CA GLU A 152 2.88 3.45 9.60
C GLU A 152 4.04 2.82 10.39
N ASP A 153 5.15 2.53 9.71
CA ASP A 153 6.30 1.78 10.26
C ASP A 153 5.88 0.50 10.98
N SER A 154 4.93 -0.21 10.34
CA SER A 154 4.33 -1.46 10.84
C SER A 154 3.56 -1.30 12.15
N ARG A 155 3.09 -0.11 12.48
CA ARG A 155 2.24 0.19 13.64
C ARG A 155 0.86 0.64 13.17
N PRO A 156 -0.22 0.07 13.70
CA PRO A 156 -1.56 0.46 13.31
C PRO A 156 -1.87 1.91 13.68
N VAL A 157 -2.40 2.65 12.71
CA VAL A 157 -2.91 4.01 12.93
C VAL A 157 -4.29 3.91 13.57
N GLY A 158 -4.47 4.61 14.70
CA GLY A 158 -5.75 4.65 15.41
C GLY A 158 -6.15 3.37 16.15
N HIS A 159 -5.26 2.35 16.21
CA HIS A 159 -5.53 1.10 16.94
C HIS A 159 -4.43 0.83 17.96
N THR A 160 -4.82 0.42 19.17
CA THR A 160 -3.90 -0.08 20.19
C THR A 160 -3.87 -1.61 20.13
N LEU A 161 -2.72 -2.17 19.81
CA LEU A 161 -2.51 -3.62 19.84
C LEU A 161 -2.04 -4.07 21.22
N ARG A 162 -2.59 -5.21 21.68
CA ARG A 162 -2.08 -5.88 22.86
C ARG A 162 -0.68 -6.44 22.57
N GLU A 163 0.29 -6.12 23.41
CA GLU A 163 1.65 -6.66 23.30
C GLU A 163 1.67 -8.20 23.36
N LEU A 164 2.61 -8.82 22.63
CA LEU A 164 2.87 -10.26 22.76
C LEU A 164 3.51 -10.53 24.11
N PRO A 165 3.14 -11.63 24.81
CA PRO A 165 3.83 -12.02 26.03
C PRO A 165 5.34 -12.15 25.78
N ALA A 166 6.15 -11.49 26.61
CA ALA A 166 7.60 -11.45 26.47
C ALA A 166 8.24 -12.83 26.69
N ASP A 167 7.55 -13.71 27.35
CA ASP A 167 7.99 -15.03 27.83
C ASP A 167 7.50 -16.21 26.97
N ALA A 168 6.76 -15.96 25.87
CA ALA A 168 6.38 -17.04 24.99
C ALA A 168 7.65 -17.76 24.46
N PRO A 169 7.80 -19.10 24.59
CA PRO A 169 9.03 -19.80 24.23
C PRO A 169 9.33 -19.64 22.74
N VAL A 170 10.54 -19.18 22.44
CA VAL A 170 11.06 -19.28 21.06
C VAL A 170 11.30 -20.75 20.80
N PRO A 171 10.75 -21.38 19.77
CA PRO A 171 11.17 -22.70 19.36
C PRO A 171 12.69 -22.68 19.19
N GLU A 172 13.41 -23.62 19.80
CA GLU A 172 14.88 -23.68 19.84
C GLU A 172 15.51 -23.71 18.46
N TYR A 173 14.66 -23.96 17.47
CA TYR A 173 14.97 -23.80 16.08
C TYR A 173 13.63 -23.56 15.34
N LEU A 174 13.63 -22.67 14.46
CA LEU A 174 12.75 -22.79 13.32
C LEU A 174 13.40 -23.83 12.43
N GLY A 175 13.24 -25.10 12.80
CA GLY A 175 13.74 -26.24 12.06
C GLY A 175 12.98 -26.39 10.76
N LEU A 176 13.10 -25.38 9.92
CA LEU A 176 12.64 -25.41 8.53
C LEU A 176 13.23 -26.62 7.79
N ALA A 177 14.28 -27.23 8.36
CA ALA A 177 14.84 -28.50 7.88
C ALA A 177 13.89 -29.71 7.95
N ALA A 178 12.83 -29.65 8.76
CA ALA A 178 11.89 -30.77 8.90
C ALA A 178 10.54 -30.55 8.23
N ALA A 179 10.33 -29.43 7.54
CA ALA A 179 9.06 -29.20 6.82
C ALA A 179 8.98 -30.10 5.57
N PRO A 180 7.82 -30.73 5.30
CA PRO A 180 7.63 -31.51 4.07
C PRO A 180 7.87 -30.63 2.84
N GLY A 181 8.81 -31.00 1.98
CA GLY A 181 9.15 -30.26 0.76
C GLY A 181 10.53 -29.57 0.80
N LEU A 182 11.25 -29.63 1.93
CA LEU A 182 12.63 -29.12 1.99
C LEU A 182 13.58 -30.02 1.22
N ASN A 183 14.28 -29.42 0.27
CA ASN A 183 15.46 -30.02 -0.31
C ASN A 183 16.69 -29.55 0.50
N PRO A 184 17.41 -30.41 1.24
CA PRO A 184 18.63 -30.04 1.96
C PRO A 184 19.79 -29.63 1.04
N GLU A 185 19.69 -29.86 -0.25
CA GLU A 185 20.73 -29.58 -1.24
C GLU A 185 20.48 -28.25 -2.00
N VAL A 186 19.88 -27.24 -1.37
CA VAL A 186 19.84 -25.90 -1.98
C VAL A 186 21.28 -25.40 -2.11
N GLN A 187 21.81 -25.45 -3.33
CA GLN A 187 23.11 -24.88 -3.65
C GLN A 187 23.09 -23.39 -3.29
N GLU A 188 24.02 -22.98 -2.45
CA GLU A 188 24.30 -21.55 -2.25
C GLU A 188 24.52 -20.93 -3.62
N ARG A 189 23.75 -19.90 -3.98
CA ARG A 189 24.02 -19.15 -5.21
C ARG A 189 25.47 -18.68 -5.16
N SER A 190 26.25 -19.03 -6.17
CA SER A 190 27.67 -18.71 -6.27
C SER A 190 27.97 -17.27 -6.71
N GLU A 191 26.95 -16.48 -7.01
CA GLU A 191 27.11 -15.07 -7.30
C GLU A 191 27.12 -14.26 -6.01
N PRO A 192 28.13 -13.37 -5.82
CA PRO A 192 28.11 -12.47 -4.68
C PRO A 192 26.85 -11.60 -4.78
N PRO A 193 26.11 -11.45 -3.68
CA PRO A 193 24.93 -10.60 -3.66
C PRO A 193 25.36 -9.18 -4.08
N LEU A 194 24.53 -8.53 -4.92
CA LEU A 194 24.72 -7.12 -5.23
C LEU A 194 24.82 -6.35 -3.90
N ASP A 195 25.72 -5.36 -3.86
CA ASP A 195 25.70 -4.45 -2.72
C ASP A 195 24.31 -3.84 -2.58
N ARG A 196 23.95 -3.53 -1.36
CA ARG A 196 22.60 -3.14 -0.98
C ARG A 196 22.10 -1.91 -1.74
N ASP A 197 22.96 -0.92 -1.93
CA ASP A 197 22.59 0.34 -2.60
C ASP A 197 22.35 0.09 -4.09
N THR A 198 23.21 -0.68 -4.75
CA THR A 198 23.04 -1.11 -6.13
C THR A 198 21.74 -1.92 -6.32
N TYR A 199 21.43 -2.81 -5.38
CA TYR A 199 20.17 -3.57 -5.40
C TYR A 199 18.96 -2.65 -5.37
N TYR A 200 18.88 -1.76 -4.37
CA TYR A 200 17.74 -0.84 -4.25
C TYR A 200 17.65 0.20 -5.37
N ALA A 201 18.77 0.61 -5.95
CA ALA A 201 18.78 1.54 -7.08
C ALA A 201 18.13 0.96 -8.34
N ARG A 202 18.13 -0.36 -8.50
CA ARG A 202 17.54 -1.07 -9.65
C ARG A 202 16.05 -1.37 -9.51
N LEU A 203 15.53 -1.31 -8.29
CA LEU A 203 14.13 -1.63 -8.08
C LEU A 203 13.21 -0.53 -8.65
N PRO A 204 12.13 -0.91 -9.32
CA PRO A 204 11.16 0.05 -9.84
C PRO A 204 10.48 0.80 -8.68
N ARG A 205 10.15 2.06 -8.95
CA ARG A 205 9.54 2.95 -7.96
C ARG A 205 8.20 3.45 -8.44
N ILE A 206 7.31 3.68 -7.49
CA ILE A 206 6.01 4.29 -7.71
C ILE A 206 5.99 5.70 -7.10
N ARG A 207 4.96 6.46 -7.45
CA ARG A 207 4.61 7.72 -6.77
C ARG A 207 3.42 7.50 -5.86
N ALA A 208 3.31 8.34 -4.84
CA ALA A 208 2.13 8.37 -3.99
C ALA A 208 1.51 9.77 -3.98
N LYS A 209 0.19 9.82 -3.83
CA LYS A 209 -0.57 11.05 -3.61
C LYS A 209 -1.49 10.86 -2.41
N ALA A 210 -1.67 11.92 -1.64
CA ALA A 210 -2.61 11.96 -0.53
C ALA A 210 -3.66 13.04 -0.79
N ARG A 211 -4.93 12.69 -0.58
CA ARG A 211 -6.10 13.56 -0.76
C ARG A 211 -6.94 13.54 0.50
N ALA A 212 -7.64 14.63 0.76
CA ALA A 212 -8.62 14.72 1.84
C ALA A 212 -10.03 14.97 1.27
N LEU A 213 -10.99 14.14 1.69
CA LEU A 213 -12.40 14.31 1.38
C LEU A 213 -13.05 15.18 2.46
N PHE A 214 -13.31 16.43 2.14
CA PHE A 214 -14.08 17.32 2.97
C PHE A 214 -15.52 17.38 2.47
N THR A 215 -16.49 17.30 3.38
CA THR A 215 -17.91 17.53 3.05
C THR A 215 -18.54 18.48 4.06
N ASP A 216 -19.60 19.16 3.67
CA ASP A 216 -20.43 19.87 4.65
C ASP A 216 -21.51 18.95 5.26
N ALA A 217 -22.40 19.55 6.07
CA ALA A 217 -23.49 18.85 6.73
C ALA A 217 -24.54 18.31 5.73
N ASP A 218 -24.64 18.88 4.54
CA ASP A 218 -25.58 18.47 3.49
C ASP A 218 -24.96 17.43 2.54
N GLY A 219 -23.68 17.04 2.76
CA GLY A 219 -22.97 16.07 1.94
C GLY A 219 -22.35 16.65 0.66
N ARG A 220 -22.30 17.99 0.51
CA ARG A 220 -21.61 18.63 -0.59
C ARG A 220 -20.09 18.47 -0.42
N VAL A 221 -19.39 18.22 -1.51
CA VAL A 221 -17.95 17.91 -1.53
C VAL A 221 -17.14 19.17 -1.85
N LEU A 222 -16.12 19.44 -1.06
CA LEU A 222 -15.16 20.50 -1.36
C LEU A 222 -14.19 20.03 -2.44
N LEU A 223 -14.16 20.76 -3.54
CA LEU A 223 -13.21 20.59 -4.64
C LEU A 223 -12.32 21.82 -4.77
N VAL A 224 -11.10 21.61 -5.23
CA VAL A 224 -10.16 22.65 -5.63
C VAL A 224 -9.85 22.52 -7.12
N ARG A 225 -9.59 23.65 -7.78
CA ARG A 225 -9.22 23.69 -9.18
C ARG A 225 -7.76 24.07 -9.32
N LEU A 226 -6.99 23.16 -9.90
CA LEU A 226 -5.57 23.37 -10.13
C LEU A 226 -5.33 24.42 -11.22
N ARG A 227 -4.26 25.21 -11.04
CA ARG A 227 -3.78 26.14 -12.05
C ARG A 227 -3.22 25.36 -13.25
N PRO A 228 -3.37 25.90 -14.48
CA PRO A 228 -2.68 25.32 -15.63
C PRO A 228 -1.17 25.24 -15.36
N TRP A 229 -0.59 24.10 -15.69
CA TRP A 229 0.86 23.95 -15.60
C TRP A 229 1.49 24.12 -16.97
N ASP A 230 2.37 25.11 -17.10
CA ASP A 230 3.07 25.48 -18.34
C ASP A 230 4.31 24.59 -18.64
N GLY A 231 4.42 23.42 -17.99
CA GLY A 231 5.50 22.47 -18.24
C GLY A 231 5.44 21.86 -19.64
N PRO A 232 6.45 21.06 -20.04
CA PRO A 232 6.61 20.55 -21.41
C PRO A 232 5.41 19.78 -21.99
N ARG A 233 4.45 19.39 -21.16
CA ARG A 233 3.26 18.64 -21.55
C ARG A 233 1.94 19.44 -21.42
N GLY A 234 2.00 20.69 -20.97
CA GLY A 234 0.83 21.56 -20.72
C GLY A 234 -0.30 20.80 -20.03
N GLN A 235 -0.82 21.28 -18.93
CA GLN A 235 -1.97 20.64 -18.30
C GLN A 235 -3.12 21.66 -18.20
N GLU A 236 -4.26 21.31 -18.79
CA GLU A 236 -5.48 22.08 -18.61
C GLU A 236 -5.92 22.11 -17.14
N PRO A 237 -6.53 23.20 -16.67
CA PRO A 237 -7.06 23.26 -15.32
C PRO A 237 -8.05 22.13 -15.08
N TYR A 238 -7.90 21.41 -13.98
CA TYR A 238 -8.86 20.37 -13.63
C TYR A 238 -9.21 20.42 -12.15
N TRP A 239 -10.40 19.91 -11.84
CA TRP A 239 -10.89 19.79 -10.49
C TRP A 239 -10.41 18.54 -9.81
N THR A 240 -10.19 18.61 -8.50
CA THR A 240 -9.76 17.47 -7.68
C THR A 240 -10.16 17.68 -6.21
N LEU A 241 -10.07 16.63 -5.41
CA LEU A 241 -10.06 16.77 -3.96
C LEU A 241 -8.78 17.50 -3.53
N PRO A 242 -8.81 18.31 -2.45
CA PRO A 242 -7.60 18.89 -1.86
C PRO A 242 -6.52 17.85 -1.58
N GLY A 243 -5.26 18.20 -1.82
CA GLY A 243 -4.12 17.35 -1.58
C GLY A 243 -3.18 17.22 -2.76
N GLY A 244 -2.01 16.59 -2.57
CA GLY A 244 -0.94 16.56 -3.56
C GLY A 244 -0.04 15.35 -3.47
N GLY A 245 1.22 15.54 -3.83
CA GLY A 245 2.24 14.51 -3.81
C GLY A 245 2.74 14.20 -2.40
N VAL A 246 3.02 12.93 -2.12
CA VAL A 246 3.70 12.53 -0.88
C VAL A 246 5.21 12.69 -1.08
N GLU A 247 5.90 13.41 -0.20
CA GLU A 247 7.36 13.46 -0.13
C GLU A 247 7.88 12.18 0.53
N ALA A 248 8.03 11.13 -0.28
CA ALA A 248 8.15 9.75 0.17
C ALA A 248 9.27 9.46 1.18
N ASP A 249 10.33 10.24 1.17
CA ASP A 249 11.50 10.13 2.06
C ASP A 249 11.37 10.91 3.37
N ARG A 250 10.29 11.70 3.55
CA ARG A 250 10.15 12.66 4.66
C ARG A 250 8.86 12.56 5.43
N GLU A 251 7.83 12.02 4.80
CA GLU A 251 6.50 12.03 5.38
C GLU A 251 5.70 10.77 5.04
N THR A 252 4.67 10.50 5.83
CA THR A 252 3.67 9.49 5.54
C THR A 252 2.54 10.09 4.69
N PRO A 253 1.71 9.28 4.00
CA PRO A 253 0.56 9.79 3.25
C PRO A 253 -0.42 10.61 4.10
N ARG A 254 -0.59 10.25 5.37
CA ARG A 254 -1.41 10.99 6.33
C ARG A 254 -0.82 12.36 6.63
N ALA A 255 0.49 12.42 6.87
CA ALA A 255 1.19 13.68 7.08
C ALA A 255 1.14 14.58 5.83
N ALA A 256 1.25 13.98 4.62
CA ALA A 256 1.08 14.70 3.37
C ALA A 256 -0.32 15.30 3.24
N ALA A 257 -1.38 14.54 3.54
CA ALA A 257 -2.75 15.05 3.48
C ALA A 257 -2.95 16.25 4.43
N ARG A 258 -2.35 16.22 5.62
CA ARG A 258 -2.36 17.36 6.55
C ARG A 258 -1.58 18.56 6.02
N ARG A 259 -0.36 18.34 5.51
CA ARG A 259 0.48 19.42 4.94
C ARG A 259 -0.24 20.10 3.79
N GLU A 260 -0.79 19.32 2.86
CA GLU A 260 -1.50 19.84 1.69
C GLU A 260 -2.75 20.65 2.08
N ALA A 261 -3.53 20.19 3.07
CA ALA A 261 -4.69 20.96 3.55
C ALA A 261 -4.26 22.33 4.12
N ARG A 262 -3.11 22.39 4.80
CA ARG A 262 -2.57 23.64 5.30
C ARG A 262 -2.05 24.53 4.16
N GLU A 263 -1.34 23.98 3.18
CA GLU A 263 -0.76 24.71 2.06
C GLU A 263 -1.85 25.20 1.10
N GLU A 264 -2.76 24.32 0.71
CA GLU A 264 -3.81 24.61 -0.28
C GLU A 264 -4.97 25.45 0.25
N LEU A 265 -5.36 25.24 1.52
CA LEU A 265 -6.58 25.86 2.11
C LEU A 265 -6.30 26.73 3.33
N GLY A 266 -5.10 26.71 3.87
CA GLY A 266 -4.74 27.40 5.12
C GLY A 266 -5.27 26.70 6.38
N TRP A 267 -5.63 25.40 6.30
CA TRP A 267 -6.29 24.70 7.39
C TRP A 267 -5.34 23.76 8.16
N GLU A 268 -5.31 23.91 9.48
CA GLU A 268 -4.69 22.93 10.37
C GLU A 268 -5.73 21.86 10.73
N VAL A 269 -5.72 20.77 9.99
CA VAL A 269 -6.64 19.63 10.19
C VAL A 269 -5.87 18.35 10.42
N GLU A 270 -6.42 17.46 11.26
CA GLU A 270 -5.93 16.10 11.38
C GLU A 270 -6.78 15.19 10.49
N PRO A 271 -6.20 14.53 9.50
CA PRO A 271 -6.93 13.59 8.65
C PRO A 271 -7.56 12.47 9.49
N GLY A 272 -8.83 12.20 9.26
CA GLY A 272 -9.56 11.09 9.83
C GLY A 272 -9.13 9.74 9.23
N PRO A 273 -9.98 8.70 9.28
CA PRO A 273 -9.67 7.38 8.74
C PRO A 273 -9.29 7.42 7.25
N LEU A 274 -8.43 6.50 6.84
CA LEU A 274 -8.19 6.22 5.43
C LEU A 274 -9.45 5.58 4.82
N LEU A 275 -9.97 6.18 3.76
CA LEU A 275 -11.21 5.78 3.09
C LEU A 275 -10.97 4.95 1.83
N VAL A 276 -9.96 5.33 1.04
CA VAL A 276 -9.66 4.71 -0.25
C VAL A 276 -8.17 4.58 -0.48
N LEU A 277 -7.81 3.45 -1.08
CA LEU A 277 -6.52 3.18 -1.72
C LEU A 277 -6.78 2.93 -3.20
N ASP A 278 -6.34 3.80 -4.08
CA ASP A 278 -6.57 3.66 -5.52
C ASP A 278 -5.24 3.53 -6.26
N TRP A 279 -4.99 2.34 -6.81
CA TRP A 279 -3.83 2.05 -7.63
C TRP A 279 -4.06 2.52 -9.07
N GLN A 280 -3.17 3.36 -9.56
CA GLN A 280 -3.14 3.83 -10.95
C GLN A 280 -1.91 3.20 -11.61
N PRO A 281 -2.08 2.13 -12.41
CA PRO A 281 -0.95 1.48 -13.07
C PRO A 281 -0.25 2.41 -14.03
N GLY A 282 1.06 2.22 -14.21
CA GLY A 282 1.86 2.90 -15.21
C GLY A 282 1.62 2.38 -16.63
N ALA A 283 2.21 3.05 -17.62
CA ALA A 283 2.04 2.71 -19.04
C ALA A 283 2.51 1.29 -19.40
N ALA A 284 3.51 0.75 -18.69
CA ALA A 284 4.01 -0.60 -18.94
C ALA A 284 2.97 -1.70 -18.64
N ALA A 285 2.10 -1.47 -17.65
CA ALA A 285 1.03 -2.40 -17.27
C ALA A 285 -0.24 -2.23 -18.12
N ASP A 286 -0.31 -1.18 -18.92
CA ASP A 286 -1.47 -0.87 -19.75
C ASP A 286 -1.03 -0.44 -21.15
N PRO A 287 -0.87 -1.40 -22.09
CA PRO A 287 -0.48 -1.13 -23.45
C PRO A 287 -1.42 -0.21 -24.23
N GLY A 288 -2.65 0.00 -23.72
CA GLY A 288 -3.64 0.94 -24.27
C GLY A 288 -3.62 2.31 -23.58
N ALA A 289 -2.76 2.53 -22.59
CA ALA A 289 -2.61 3.85 -21.99
C ALA A 289 -1.98 4.80 -23.00
N ASP A 290 -2.61 5.98 -23.17
CA ASP A 290 -2.05 7.03 -24.02
C ASP A 290 -0.70 7.47 -23.46
N PRO A 291 0.40 7.30 -24.21
CA PRO A 291 1.72 7.78 -23.80
C PRO A 291 1.75 9.28 -23.51
N ALA A 292 0.82 10.04 -24.12
CA ALA A 292 0.68 11.48 -23.89
C ALA A 292 0.20 11.83 -22.47
N THR A 293 -0.44 10.89 -21.76
CA THR A 293 -0.85 11.12 -20.35
C THR A 293 0.31 11.12 -19.37
N GLY A 294 1.53 10.78 -19.82
CA GLY A 294 2.78 10.98 -19.07
C GLY A 294 2.95 10.16 -17.80
N ARG A 295 2.20 9.09 -17.65
CA ARG A 295 2.31 8.21 -16.47
C ARG A 295 3.27 7.05 -16.77
N ASP A 296 4.54 7.36 -16.79
CA ASP A 296 5.59 6.33 -17.00
C ASP A 296 5.69 5.38 -15.80
N THR A 297 5.21 5.81 -14.61
CA THR A 297 5.22 5.00 -13.39
C THR A 297 3.84 4.92 -12.74
N ALA A 298 3.61 3.87 -11.97
CA ALA A 298 2.39 3.72 -11.19
C ALA A 298 2.25 4.80 -10.11
N VAL A 299 1.00 5.11 -9.77
CA VAL A 299 0.67 6.07 -8.70
C VAL A 299 -0.33 5.43 -7.74
N LEU A 300 -0.01 5.43 -6.45
CA LEU A 300 -0.95 5.06 -5.39
C LEU A 300 -1.59 6.32 -4.82
N VAL A 301 -2.91 6.40 -4.83
CA VAL A 301 -3.67 7.52 -4.28
C VAL A 301 -4.35 7.10 -2.99
N TYR A 302 -4.02 7.80 -1.92
CA TYR A 302 -4.68 7.71 -0.62
C TYR A 302 -5.78 8.78 -0.55
N VAL A 303 -6.97 8.42 -0.07
CA VAL A 303 -8.02 9.39 0.26
C VAL A 303 -8.41 9.23 1.71
N TYR A 304 -8.17 10.27 2.48
CA TYR A 304 -8.52 10.36 3.89
C TYR A 304 -9.84 11.09 4.11
N ASP A 305 -10.49 10.78 5.21
CA ASP A 305 -11.59 11.63 5.70
C ASP A 305 -11.01 12.97 6.18
N GLY A 306 -11.36 14.04 5.51
CA GLY A 306 -10.98 15.41 5.88
C GLY A 306 -11.90 16.01 6.95
N GLY A 307 -13.02 15.35 7.24
CA GLY A 307 -14.02 15.84 8.18
C GLY A 307 -15.13 16.66 7.54
N THR A 308 -16.00 17.19 8.41
CA THR A 308 -17.13 18.02 8.00
C THR A 308 -16.76 19.50 8.12
N VAL A 309 -16.91 20.24 7.02
CA VAL A 309 -16.63 21.69 6.98
C VAL A 309 -17.86 22.48 7.43
N THR A 310 -17.61 23.59 8.14
CA THR A 310 -18.62 24.57 8.55
C THR A 310 -18.45 25.85 7.73
N ASP A 311 -19.48 26.71 7.70
CA ASP A 311 -19.41 28.02 7.04
C ASP A 311 -18.23 28.86 7.56
N GLY A 312 -17.94 28.77 8.87
CA GLY A 312 -16.81 29.45 9.48
C GLY A 312 -15.46 28.95 8.96
N LEU A 313 -15.33 27.64 8.77
CA LEU A 313 -14.10 27.05 8.20
C LEU A 313 -13.99 27.40 6.71
N LEU A 314 -15.07 27.34 5.94
CA LEU A 314 -15.10 27.75 4.54
C LEU A 314 -14.70 29.23 4.38
N GLY A 315 -15.19 30.10 5.27
CA GLY A 315 -14.83 31.53 5.28
C GLY A 315 -13.38 31.81 5.65
N SER A 316 -12.65 30.85 6.18
CA SER A 316 -11.23 30.97 6.53
C SER A 316 -10.28 30.42 5.45
N ILE A 317 -10.80 29.94 4.30
CA ILE A 317 -9.94 29.43 3.23
C ILE A 317 -9.01 30.52 2.72
N VAL A 318 -7.72 30.20 2.71
CA VAL A 318 -6.67 30.97 2.05
C VAL A 318 -6.03 30.08 1.00
N LEU A 319 -6.42 30.30 -0.26
CA LEU A 319 -5.91 29.49 -1.36
C LEU A 319 -4.40 29.78 -1.61
N GLN A 320 -3.67 28.72 -1.88
CA GLN A 320 -2.32 28.82 -2.44
C GLN A 320 -2.41 29.19 -3.91
N GLU A 321 -2.36 30.50 -4.20
CA GLU A 321 -2.58 31.04 -5.54
C GLU A 321 -1.54 30.60 -6.58
N GLU A 322 -0.39 30.10 -6.18
CA GLU A 322 0.63 29.52 -7.05
C GLU A 322 0.16 28.22 -7.71
N GLU A 323 -0.66 27.43 -7.01
CA GLU A 323 -1.11 26.11 -7.47
C GLU A 323 -2.60 26.04 -7.76
N LEU A 324 -3.41 26.83 -7.08
CA LEU A 324 -4.86 26.80 -7.16
C LEU A 324 -5.45 28.09 -7.75
N VAL A 325 -6.54 27.96 -8.47
CA VAL A 325 -7.28 29.11 -9.01
C VAL A 325 -8.62 29.38 -8.32
N GLU A 326 -9.27 28.32 -7.81
CA GLU A 326 -10.56 28.45 -7.11
C GLU A 326 -10.87 27.18 -6.30
N TRP A 327 -11.80 27.30 -5.39
CA TRP A 327 -12.42 26.18 -4.69
C TRP A 327 -13.94 26.22 -4.85
N ARG A 328 -14.61 25.09 -4.69
CA ARG A 328 -16.06 25.00 -4.79
C ARG A 328 -16.61 23.89 -3.89
N LEU A 329 -17.71 24.19 -3.24
CA LEU A 329 -18.50 23.20 -2.53
C LEU A 329 -19.60 22.70 -3.48
N CYS A 330 -19.54 21.43 -3.88
CA CYS A 330 -20.32 20.85 -4.96
C CYS A 330 -21.29 19.79 -4.43
N GLU A 331 -22.53 19.82 -4.91
CA GLU A 331 -23.38 18.65 -4.80
C GLU A 331 -22.73 17.44 -5.49
N PRO A 332 -22.97 16.19 -5.04
CA PRO A 332 -22.37 15.01 -5.66
C PRO A 332 -22.57 14.92 -7.18
N ALA A 333 -23.71 15.36 -7.70
CA ALA A 333 -24.00 15.38 -9.13
C ALA A 333 -23.12 16.40 -9.88
N GLU A 334 -22.85 17.56 -9.29
CA GLU A 334 -21.96 18.59 -9.83
C GLU A 334 -20.51 18.12 -9.75
N ALA A 335 -20.09 17.58 -8.62
CA ALA A 335 -18.76 17.00 -8.46
C ALA A 335 -18.46 15.93 -9.51
N ARG A 336 -19.44 15.08 -9.83
CA ARG A 336 -19.35 14.08 -10.91
C ARG A 336 -19.12 14.71 -12.29
N ALA A 337 -19.71 15.86 -12.55
CA ALA A 337 -19.55 16.55 -13.84
C ALA A 337 -18.18 17.25 -13.95
N LEU A 338 -17.61 17.67 -12.84
CA LEU A 338 -16.32 18.38 -12.78
C LEU A 338 -15.11 17.46 -12.72
N LEU A 339 -15.24 16.31 -12.07
CA LEU A 339 -14.15 15.35 -11.90
C LEU A 339 -14.03 14.43 -13.13
N THR A 340 -12.79 14.06 -13.48
CA THR A 340 -12.57 12.99 -14.47
C THR A 340 -13.15 11.67 -13.97
N GLY A 341 -13.45 10.70 -14.87
CA GLY A 341 -14.04 9.41 -14.50
C GLY A 341 -13.35 8.72 -13.31
N PRO A 342 -12.04 8.39 -13.37
CA PRO A 342 -11.36 7.75 -12.25
C PRO A 342 -11.31 8.61 -10.97
N SER A 343 -11.26 9.93 -11.09
CA SER A 343 -11.29 10.84 -9.94
C SER A 343 -12.67 10.89 -9.29
N TRP A 344 -13.74 10.87 -10.09
CA TRP A 344 -15.09 10.75 -9.57
C TRP A 344 -15.33 9.39 -8.91
N ASP A 345 -14.98 8.29 -9.58
CA ASP A 345 -15.19 6.94 -9.05
C ASP A 345 -14.51 6.77 -7.70
N ARG A 346 -13.30 7.29 -7.54
CA ARG A 346 -12.56 7.33 -6.27
C ARG A 346 -13.27 8.18 -5.22
N THR A 347 -13.76 9.37 -5.59
CA THR A 347 -14.50 10.26 -4.68
C THR A 347 -15.80 9.62 -4.22
N ALA A 348 -16.55 9.02 -5.15
CA ALA A 348 -17.78 8.30 -4.82
C ALA A 348 -17.53 7.10 -3.89
N ALA A 349 -16.44 6.35 -4.11
CA ALA A 349 -16.04 5.27 -3.22
C ALA A 349 -15.66 5.79 -1.83
N ALA A 350 -14.99 6.95 -1.74
CA ALA A 350 -14.64 7.58 -0.47
C ALA A 350 -15.89 8.07 0.30
N LEU A 351 -16.85 8.68 -0.38
CA LEU A 351 -18.14 9.06 0.21
C LEU A 351 -18.86 7.82 0.78
N ALA A 352 -18.96 6.76 0.00
CA ALA A 352 -19.58 5.51 0.45
C ALA A 352 -18.80 4.82 1.58
N ALA A 353 -17.46 4.91 1.60
CA ALA A 353 -16.63 4.35 2.67
C ALA A 353 -16.80 5.11 3.99
N ARG A 354 -16.95 6.44 3.92
CA ARG A 354 -17.18 7.30 5.09
C ARG A 354 -18.47 6.96 5.83
N GLU A 355 -19.51 6.58 5.09
CA GLU A 355 -20.80 6.17 5.68
C GLU A 355 -20.75 4.77 6.32
N ARG A 356 -19.78 3.95 5.93
CA ARG A 356 -19.61 2.59 6.41
C ARG A 356 -18.48 2.54 7.45
N ALA A 357 -18.76 1.99 8.62
CA ALA A 357 -17.69 1.62 9.53
C ALA A 357 -16.93 0.42 8.98
N GLY A 358 -15.77 0.65 8.41
CA GLY A 358 -14.92 -0.42 7.86
C GLY A 358 -13.67 0.19 7.24
N GLY A 359 -12.55 -0.51 7.18
CA GLY A 359 -11.28 0.01 6.64
C GLY A 359 -11.37 0.50 5.19
N PRO A 360 -10.25 0.96 4.62
CA PRO A 360 -10.22 1.55 3.29
C PRO A 360 -10.69 0.59 2.19
N VAL A 361 -11.29 1.17 1.16
CA VAL A 361 -11.66 0.44 -0.07
C VAL A 361 -10.46 0.42 -1.01
N GLU A 362 -10.10 -0.78 -1.47
CA GLU A 362 -9.07 -0.97 -2.49
C GLU A 362 -9.67 -0.80 -3.89
N LEU A 363 -9.07 0.08 -4.69
CA LEU A 363 -9.45 0.36 -6.06
C LEU A 363 -8.27 0.19 -7.02
N VAL A 364 -8.60 -0.10 -8.27
CA VAL A 364 -7.69 0.03 -9.42
C VAL A 364 -8.38 0.94 -10.44
N ARG A 365 -7.80 2.10 -10.72
CA ARG A 365 -8.37 3.13 -11.61
C ARG A 365 -9.80 3.53 -11.21
N GLY A 366 -10.04 3.73 -9.92
CA GLY A 366 -11.35 4.10 -9.39
C GLY A 366 -12.34 2.93 -9.29
N ARG A 367 -12.00 1.71 -9.74
CA ARG A 367 -12.89 0.55 -9.72
C ARG A 367 -12.52 -0.38 -8.58
N ALA A 368 -13.51 -0.83 -7.82
CA ALA A 368 -13.30 -1.79 -6.75
C ALA A 368 -12.70 -3.08 -7.28
N VAL A 369 -11.70 -3.62 -6.57
CA VAL A 369 -11.14 -4.95 -6.82
C VAL A 369 -11.92 -5.94 -5.98
N GLY A 370 -12.57 -6.89 -6.68
CA GLY A 370 -13.39 -7.93 -6.08
C GLY A 370 -12.58 -9.04 -5.44
#